data_9024560cb5eaf01a813039fdf7e85117
#
_entry.id   9024560cb5eaf01a813039fdf7e85117
#
_cell.length_a   1.000
_cell.length_b   1.000
_cell.length_c   1.000
_cell.angle_alpha   90.00
_cell.angle_beta   90.00
_cell.angle_gamma   90.00
#
_symmetry.space_group_name_H-M   'P 1'
#
loop_
_entity.id
_entity.type
_entity.pdbx_description
1 polymer ?
#
loop_
_entity_poly.entity_id
_entity_poly.type
_entity_poly.pdbx_seq_one_letter_code
_entity_poly.pdbx_strand_id
1 'polypeptide(L)'
;MTTATMRAASVPSFGARLDVAEQPVPTPGPGQALVRVLTTGVCHTDLHAVEGDWPVKPSPPFIPGHEGVGLVEAVGEGVTNVAVGDLVGNAWLWSACGHCEHCRTGWETLCEQQQNGGYSVDGSFAEYMLVDAEYAAVVPAGSDPVEVAPVLCAGVTVYKGLKVTGVRPGQWVVISGIGGLGHIAVQYAVAMGMRVAAVDIADDKLALAKKHGAEVTVNALDEDPVEAIQRQTGGSHGVLVTAVHPSAFGQAIGMTRRGGTIVFNGLPPGDFPAPIFDIVLKGLTIRGSIVGTRQDMIEALDFYARGLIHPTVAERQLDDVNEVLDEMRAGKIDGRIVLRLATA
;
A
#
# COMPACT_ATOMS: atom_id res chain seq x y z
N MET A 1 26.19 -6.59 30.77
CA MET A 1 25.79 -5.45 29.92
C MET A 1 24.28 -5.55 29.81
N THR A 2 23.54 -4.53 30.25
CA THR A 2 22.09 -4.49 30.05
C THR A 2 21.83 -4.31 28.55
N THR A 3 21.17 -5.28 27.92
CA THR A 3 20.73 -5.15 26.52
C THR A 3 19.75 -3.98 26.45
N ALA A 4 19.94 -3.07 25.51
CA ALA A 4 18.99 -1.98 25.30
C ALA A 4 17.62 -2.58 24.92
N THR A 5 16.54 -2.00 25.46
CA THR A 5 15.17 -2.44 25.18
C THR A 5 14.42 -1.38 24.37
N MET A 6 13.38 -1.79 23.66
CA MET A 6 12.46 -0.99 22.89
C MET A 6 11.02 -1.40 23.19
N ARG A 7 10.08 -0.50 23.07
CA ARG A 7 8.66 -0.84 23.05
C ARG A 7 8.28 -1.39 21.68
N ALA A 8 7.55 -2.49 21.66
CA ALA A 8 7.05 -3.11 20.44
C ALA A 8 5.67 -3.74 20.66
N ALA A 9 4.83 -3.71 19.63
CA ALA A 9 3.55 -4.39 19.57
C ALA A 9 3.71 -5.70 18.80
N SER A 10 3.63 -6.84 19.46
CA SER A 10 3.78 -8.15 18.83
C SER A 10 2.49 -8.94 18.81
N VAL A 11 2.35 -9.81 17.82
CA VAL A 11 1.26 -10.78 17.67
C VAL A 11 1.67 -12.06 18.40
N PRO A 12 1.11 -12.37 19.59
CA PRO A 12 1.49 -13.57 20.33
C PRO A 12 0.91 -14.85 19.73
N SER A 13 -0.26 -14.75 19.11
CA SER A 13 -0.97 -15.80 18.38
C SER A 13 -2.03 -15.17 17.47
N PHE A 14 -2.45 -15.90 16.44
CA PHE A 14 -3.48 -15.38 15.51
C PHE A 14 -4.80 -15.08 16.22
N GLY A 15 -5.44 -13.97 15.85
CA GLY A 15 -6.67 -13.47 16.41
C GLY A 15 -6.56 -12.88 17.83
N ALA A 16 -5.39 -12.91 18.46
CA ALA A 16 -5.17 -12.26 19.74
C ALA A 16 -4.94 -10.76 19.58
N ARG A 17 -5.17 -9.99 20.64
CA ARG A 17 -4.74 -8.59 20.71
C ARG A 17 -3.20 -8.55 20.69
N LEU A 18 -2.65 -7.51 20.09
CA LEU A 18 -1.21 -7.29 20.13
C LEU A 18 -0.76 -7.02 21.56
N ASP A 19 0.37 -7.63 21.92
CA ASP A 19 1.04 -7.39 23.21
C ASP A 19 2.05 -6.24 23.03
N VAL A 20 1.80 -5.10 23.69
CA VAL A 20 2.68 -3.93 23.67
C VAL A 20 3.60 -4.00 24.87
N ALA A 21 4.84 -4.44 24.66
CA ALA A 21 5.79 -4.73 25.72
C ALA A 21 7.22 -4.32 25.37
N GLU A 22 8.09 -4.29 26.40
CA GLU A 22 9.53 -4.13 26.24
C GLU A 22 10.15 -5.38 25.59
N GLN A 23 10.94 -5.18 24.55
CA GLN A 23 11.67 -6.23 23.84
C GLN A 23 13.12 -5.79 23.60
N PRO A 24 14.06 -6.71 23.37
CA PRO A 24 15.43 -6.32 23.02
C PRO A 24 15.50 -5.54 21.71
N VAL A 25 16.30 -4.46 21.68
CA VAL A 25 16.62 -3.78 20.40
C VAL A 25 17.42 -4.75 19.54
N PRO A 26 17.00 -4.98 18.26
CA PRO A 26 17.72 -5.89 17.39
C PRO A 26 19.07 -5.29 16.94
N THR A 27 20.01 -6.16 16.57
CA THR A 27 21.32 -5.76 16.06
C THR A 27 21.36 -6.02 14.54
N PRO A 28 21.79 -5.03 13.71
CA PRO A 28 21.84 -5.22 12.28
C PRO A 28 22.94 -6.22 11.88
N GLY A 29 22.58 -7.23 11.12
CA GLY A 29 23.49 -8.16 10.47
C GLY A 29 24.07 -7.58 9.17
N PRO A 30 24.92 -8.36 8.45
CA PRO A 30 25.45 -7.94 7.16
C PRO A 30 24.35 -7.55 6.18
N GLY A 31 24.49 -6.42 5.49
CA GLY A 31 23.52 -5.89 4.54
C GLY A 31 22.27 -5.25 5.17
N GLN A 32 22.17 -5.19 6.50
CA GLN A 32 21.02 -4.62 7.20
C GLN A 32 21.35 -3.27 7.83
N ALA A 33 20.33 -2.45 8.04
CA ALA A 33 20.43 -1.25 8.86
C ALA A 33 19.42 -1.31 10.02
N LEU A 34 19.81 -0.80 11.18
CA LEU A 34 18.93 -0.54 12.32
C LEU A 34 18.33 0.85 12.15
N VAL A 35 17.03 0.93 12.22
CA VAL A 35 16.26 2.17 12.04
C VAL A 35 15.48 2.48 13.31
N ARG A 36 15.67 3.67 13.87
CA ARG A 36 14.80 4.21 14.92
C ARG A 36 13.53 4.74 14.26
N VAL A 37 12.42 4.08 14.53
CA VAL A 37 11.12 4.37 13.90
C VAL A 37 10.53 5.65 14.49
N LEU A 38 10.17 6.59 13.64
CA LEU A 38 9.45 7.81 14.00
C LEU A 38 7.95 7.59 13.90
N THR A 39 7.52 7.00 12.79
CA THR A 39 6.10 6.75 12.48
C THR A 39 5.94 5.45 11.72
N THR A 40 4.74 4.86 11.77
CA THR A 40 4.36 3.71 10.95
C THR A 40 2.89 3.77 10.58
N GLY A 41 2.57 3.58 9.30
CA GLY A 41 1.18 3.44 8.86
C GLY A 41 0.58 2.11 9.28
N VAL A 42 -0.75 2.07 9.38
CA VAL A 42 -1.52 0.85 9.64
C VAL A 42 -2.34 0.49 8.40
N CYS A 43 -2.17 -0.73 7.93
CA CYS A 43 -2.80 -1.25 6.70
C CYS A 43 -3.72 -2.44 6.99
N HIS A 44 -4.68 -2.71 6.11
CA HIS A 44 -5.48 -3.94 6.18
C HIS A 44 -4.63 -5.22 6.13
N THR A 45 -3.48 -5.17 5.50
CA THR A 45 -2.51 -6.28 5.50
C THR A 45 -2.02 -6.61 6.92
N ASP A 46 -1.84 -5.61 7.79
CA ASP A 46 -1.46 -5.84 9.18
C ASP A 46 -2.59 -6.53 9.95
N LEU A 47 -3.85 -6.16 9.67
CA LEU A 47 -5.02 -6.85 10.23
C LEU A 47 -5.07 -8.31 9.77
N HIS A 48 -4.88 -8.58 8.48
CA HIS A 48 -4.81 -9.95 7.95
C HIS A 48 -3.64 -10.76 8.55
N ALA A 49 -2.50 -10.11 8.80
CA ALA A 49 -1.37 -10.73 9.47
C ALA A 49 -1.72 -11.15 10.91
N VAL A 50 -2.41 -10.27 11.66
CA VAL A 50 -2.88 -10.54 13.03
C VAL A 50 -3.90 -11.66 13.08
N GLU A 51 -4.87 -11.66 12.15
CA GLU A 51 -5.91 -12.69 12.07
C GLU A 51 -5.38 -14.03 11.53
N GLY A 52 -4.34 -14.01 10.71
CA GLY A 52 -3.80 -15.20 10.05
C GLY A 52 -4.81 -15.83 9.08
N ASP A 53 -5.63 -15.02 8.42
CA ASP A 53 -6.72 -15.45 7.54
C ASP A 53 -6.32 -15.58 6.06
N TRP A 54 -5.10 -15.15 5.69
CA TRP A 54 -4.57 -15.39 4.36
C TRP A 54 -4.02 -16.81 4.18
N PRO A 55 -3.98 -17.35 2.94
CA PRO A 55 -3.43 -18.69 2.67
C PRO A 55 -1.96 -18.84 3.06
N VAL A 56 -1.14 -17.80 2.88
CA VAL A 56 0.23 -17.71 3.38
C VAL A 56 0.19 -16.95 4.70
N LYS A 57 0.80 -17.49 5.75
CA LYS A 57 0.70 -16.94 7.11
C LYS A 57 2.07 -16.58 7.64
N PRO A 58 2.18 -15.49 8.44
CA PRO A 58 3.37 -15.26 9.26
C PRO A 58 3.49 -16.32 10.36
N SER A 59 4.56 -16.29 11.14
CA SER A 59 4.79 -17.23 12.25
C SER A 59 4.82 -16.47 13.57
N PRO A 60 3.75 -16.52 14.39
CA PRO A 60 3.78 -15.90 15.72
C PRO A 60 4.83 -16.54 16.66
N PRO A 61 5.48 -15.75 17.57
CA PRO A 61 5.29 -14.31 17.69
C PRO A 61 6.05 -13.54 16.63
N PHE A 62 5.49 -12.39 16.18
CA PHE A 62 6.14 -11.47 15.24
C PHE A 62 5.64 -10.02 15.47
N ILE A 63 6.40 -9.04 15.01
CA ILE A 63 6.01 -7.61 15.03
C ILE A 63 5.47 -7.25 13.65
N PRO A 64 4.19 -6.81 13.52
CA PRO A 64 3.62 -6.34 12.24
C PRO A 64 4.10 -4.94 11.87
N GLY A 65 3.59 -4.41 10.75
CA GLY A 65 3.89 -3.07 10.25
C GLY A 65 4.88 -3.06 9.09
N HIS A 66 4.46 -2.49 7.96
CA HIS A 66 5.25 -2.41 6.73
C HIS A 66 5.18 -1.01 6.07
N GLU A 67 4.86 0.00 6.86
CA GLU A 67 4.83 1.41 6.46
C GLU A 67 5.69 2.26 7.44
N GLY A 68 6.76 1.67 7.98
CA GLY A 68 7.63 2.33 8.96
C GLY A 68 8.54 3.35 8.31
N VAL A 69 8.65 4.54 8.92
CA VAL A 69 9.58 5.61 8.54
C VAL A 69 10.43 5.97 9.74
N GLY A 70 11.75 6.06 9.56
CA GLY A 70 12.64 6.37 10.67
C GLY A 70 14.05 6.74 10.23
N LEU A 71 14.89 7.03 11.21
CA LEU A 71 16.28 7.40 11.02
C LEU A 71 17.18 6.19 11.20
N VAL A 72 18.12 6.00 10.28
CA VAL A 72 19.18 4.97 10.42
C VAL A 72 20.05 5.31 11.62
N GLU A 73 20.17 4.40 12.59
CA GLU A 73 21.04 4.54 13.77
C GLU A 73 22.31 3.71 13.72
N ALA A 74 22.25 2.58 13.02
CA ALA A 74 23.44 1.73 12.79
C ALA A 74 23.33 0.99 11.46
N VAL A 75 24.44 0.66 10.87
CA VAL A 75 24.53 -0.14 9.65
C VAL A 75 25.39 -1.37 9.90
N GLY A 76 24.98 -2.49 9.32
CA GLY A 76 25.72 -3.74 9.33
C GLY A 76 26.87 -3.75 8.32
N GLU A 77 27.65 -4.82 8.35
CA GLU A 77 28.76 -5.01 7.41
C GLU A 77 28.29 -5.00 5.96
N GLY A 78 29.02 -4.32 5.08
CA GLY A 78 28.77 -4.28 3.64
C GLY A 78 27.71 -3.27 3.19
N VAL A 79 27.03 -2.57 4.09
CA VAL A 79 26.06 -1.53 3.74
C VAL A 79 26.80 -0.29 3.21
N THR A 80 26.42 0.18 2.01
CA THR A 80 27.04 1.35 1.34
C THR A 80 26.03 2.35 0.77
N ASN A 81 24.76 1.97 0.71
CA ASN A 81 23.70 2.75 0.05
C ASN A 81 22.83 3.58 1.00
N VAL A 82 22.98 3.36 2.32
CA VAL A 82 22.39 4.19 3.37
C VAL A 82 23.41 4.45 4.47
N ALA A 83 23.28 5.55 5.19
CA ALA A 83 24.19 5.97 6.26
C ALA A 83 23.41 6.35 7.52
N VAL A 84 24.09 6.37 8.67
CA VAL A 84 23.52 6.86 9.94
C VAL A 84 23.04 8.29 9.76
N GLY A 85 21.80 8.53 10.18
CA GLY A 85 21.08 9.80 10.03
C GLY A 85 20.20 9.91 8.80
N ASP A 86 20.30 8.98 7.83
CA ASP A 86 19.38 8.98 6.68
C ASP A 86 17.95 8.64 7.12
N LEU A 87 16.99 9.33 6.53
CA LEU A 87 15.56 9.01 6.68
C LEU A 87 15.20 7.92 5.68
N VAL A 88 14.76 6.78 6.20
CA VAL A 88 14.42 5.60 5.39
C VAL A 88 13.07 5.02 5.78
N GLY A 89 12.50 4.24 4.87
CA GLY A 89 11.26 3.52 5.11
C GLY A 89 11.42 2.01 4.95
N ASN A 90 10.59 1.28 5.72
CA ASN A 90 10.35 -0.15 5.55
C ASN A 90 9.09 -0.35 4.73
N ALA A 91 9.13 -1.14 3.67
CA ALA A 91 7.99 -1.47 2.83
C ALA A 91 7.64 -2.96 2.90
N TRP A 92 6.51 -3.33 2.28
CA TRP A 92 6.12 -4.74 2.17
C TRP A 92 7.22 -5.60 1.54
N LEU A 93 7.79 -5.18 0.41
CA LEU A 93 8.92 -5.87 -0.21
C LEU A 93 10.19 -5.58 0.60
N TRP A 94 10.46 -6.39 1.61
CA TRP A 94 11.61 -6.24 2.49
C TRP A 94 12.91 -6.71 1.83
N SER A 95 12.85 -7.83 1.06
CA SER A 95 13.95 -8.28 0.19
C SER A 95 13.46 -9.22 -0.89
N ALA A 96 14.29 -9.47 -1.91
CA ALA A 96 14.08 -10.50 -2.92
C ALA A 96 15.43 -11.11 -3.32
N CYS A 97 15.41 -12.28 -4.00
CA CYS A 97 16.65 -13.02 -4.27
C CYS A 97 17.64 -12.34 -5.25
N GLY A 98 17.19 -11.36 -6.03
CA GLY A 98 18.01 -10.60 -6.98
C GLY A 98 18.43 -11.34 -8.26
N HIS A 99 18.22 -12.67 -8.37
CA HIS A 99 18.77 -13.46 -9.47
C HIS A 99 17.74 -14.32 -10.25
N CYS A 100 16.51 -14.49 -9.75
CA CYS A 100 15.46 -15.19 -10.50
C CYS A 100 14.97 -14.36 -11.70
N GLU A 101 14.18 -14.97 -12.59
CA GLU A 101 13.61 -14.31 -13.76
C GLU A 101 12.89 -13.02 -13.39
N HIS A 102 12.01 -13.07 -12.38
CA HIS A 102 11.22 -11.91 -11.93
C HIS A 102 12.12 -10.76 -11.45
N CYS A 103 13.12 -11.03 -10.63
CA CYS A 103 14.06 -10.00 -10.16
C CYS A 103 14.82 -9.35 -11.32
N ARG A 104 15.30 -10.15 -12.27
CA ARG A 104 16.10 -9.68 -13.41
C ARG A 104 15.30 -8.92 -14.46
N THR A 105 13.97 -9.11 -14.50
CA THR A 105 13.07 -8.44 -15.47
C THR A 105 12.29 -7.27 -14.88
N GLY A 106 12.61 -6.85 -13.64
CA GLY A 106 11.96 -5.72 -12.98
C GLY A 106 10.59 -6.05 -12.36
N TRP A 107 10.37 -7.32 -12.02
CA TRP A 107 9.16 -7.84 -11.36
C TRP A 107 9.49 -8.49 -10.02
N GLU A 108 10.43 -7.91 -9.25
CA GLU A 108 10.91 -8.48 -7.98
C GLU A 108 9.81 -8.72 -6.93
N THR A 109 8.66 -8.05 -7.04
CA THR A 109 7.46 -8.32 -6.23
C THR A 109 6.82 -9.69 -6.52
N LEU A 110 7.25 -10.39 -7.58
CA LEU A 110 6.82 -11.74 -7.93
C LEU A 110 7.90 -12.79 -7.59
N CYS A 111 8.97 -12.41 -6.92
CA CYS A 111 10.01 -13.34 -6.46
C CYS A 111 9.44 -14.30 -5.42
N GLU A 112 9.56 -15.61 -5.66
CA GLU A 112 9.08 -16.62 -4.71
C GLU A 112 9.90 -16.68 -3.41
N GLN A 113 11.11 -16.09 -3.41
CA GLN A 113 11.99 -15.98 -2.25
C GLN A 113 11.95 -14.59 -1.61
N GLN A 114 10.94 -13.78 -1.91
CA GLN A 114 10.80 -12.47 -1.29
C GLN A 114 10.52 -12.60 0.20
N GLN A 115 11.02 -11.65 0.98
CA GLN A 115 10.64 -11.44 2.37
C GLN A 115 9.80 -10.19 2.49
N ASN A 116 8.88 -10.20 3.45
CA ASN A 116 7.85 -9.17 3.59
C ASN A 116 7.93 -8.55 4.98
N GLY A 117 8.08 -7.22 5.03
CA GLY A 117 8.15 -6.47 6.28
C GLY A 117 6.86 -6.59 7.09
N GLY A 118 6.99 -6.85 8.38
CA GLY A 118 5.84 -7.04 9.27
C GLY A 118 5.04 -8.32 9.01
N TYR A 119 5.60 -9.27 8.24
CA TYR A 119 4.92 -10.51 7.88
C TYR A 119 5.84 -11.74 7.97
N SER A 120 6.86 -11.84 7.11
CA SER A 120 7.87 -12.91 7.17
C SER A 120 9.12 -12.49 7.95
N VAL A 121 9.29 -11.20 8.20
CA VAL A 121 10.28 -10.59 9.08
C VAL A 121 9.58 -9.57 9.98
N ASP A 122 10.15 -9.29 11.15
CA ASP A 122 9.61 -8.28 12.06
C ASP A 122 9.51 -6.91 11.39
N GLY A 123 8.42 -6.20 11.69
CA GLY A 123 8.06 -4.94 11.07
C GLY A 123 8.26 -3.72 11.97
N SER A 124 7.47 -2.69 11.69
CA SER A 124 7.65 -1.34 12.21
C SER A 124 6.72 -0.94 13.36
N PHE A 125 5.87 -1.86 13.89
CA PHE A 125 5.11 -1.55 15.11
C PHE A 125 6.01 -1.65 16.35
N ALA A 126 7.16 -1.00 16.28
CA ALA A 126 8.20 -0.98 17.30
C ALA A 126 9.05 0.28 17.21
N GLU A 127 9.70 0.69 18.31
CA GLU A 127 10.58 1.85 18.32
C GLU A 127 11.84 1.68 17.44
N TYR A 128 12.23 0.42 17.18
CA TYR A 128 13.31 0.08 16.26
C TYR A 128 12.90 -1.06 15.35
N MET A 129 13.39 -1.02 14.11
CA MET A 129 13.21 -2.09 13.13
C MET A 129 14.51 -2.35 12.37
N LEU A 130 14.65 -3.55 11.82
CA LEU A 130 15.68 -3.84 10.84
C LEU A 130 15.12 -3.66 9.44
N VAL A 131 15.95 -3.13 8.53
CA VAL A 131 15.67 -3.09 7.11
C VAL A 131 16.81 -3.76 6.34
N ASP A 132 16.48 -4.45 5.24
CA ASP A 132 17.49 -4.77 4.23
C ASP A 132 17.88 -3.47 3.54
N ALA A 133 19.16 -3.11 3.61
CA ALA A 133 19.64 -1.81 3.13
C ALA A 133 19.39 -1.62 1.63
N GLU A 134 19.47 -2.69 0.82
CA GLU A 134 19.21 -2.64 -0.62
C GLU A 134 17.73 -2.41 -0.98
N TYR A 135 16.84 -2.71 -0.03
CA TYR A 135 15.38 -2.57 -0.19
C TYR A 135 14.78 -1.44 0.64
N ALA A 136 15.58 -0.81 1.51
CA ALA A 136 15.15 0.37 2.27
C ALA A 136 14.73 1.49 1.32
N ALA A 137 13.54 2.03 1.52
CA ALA A 137 13.07 3.19 0.77
C ALA A 137 13.77 4.45 1.29
N VAL A 138 14.69 5.03 0.54
CA VAL A 138 15.29 6.32 0.91
C VAL A 138 14.22 7.41 0.76
N VAL A 139 13.83 7.99 1.89
CA VAL A 139 12.78 9.01 1.94
C VAL A 139 13.40 10.37 1.60
N PRO A 140 12.81 11.16 0.67
CA PRO A 140 13.33 12.46 0.30
C PRO A 140 13.48 13.41 1.50
N ALA A 141 14.58 14.17 1.52
CA ALA A 141 14.85 15.13 2.60
C ALA A 141 13.72 16.16 2.75
N GLY A 142 13.33 16.47 3.99
CA GLY A 142 12.25 17.40 4.29
C GLY A 142 10.84 16.79 4.21
N SER A 143 10.72 15.49 3.93
CA SER A 143 9.44 14.78 4.02
C SER A 143 8.89 14.76 5.44
N ASP A 144 7.58 14.91 5.58
CA ASP A 144 6.89 14.63 6.84
C ASP A 144 6.77 13.11 7.04
N PRO A 145 7.37 12.53 8.11
CA PRO A 145 7.29 11.10 8.37
C PRO A 145 5.86 10.57 8.48
N VAL A 146 4.91 11.38 8.93
CA VAL A 146 3.49 11.00 9.06
C VAL A 146 2.83 10.89 7.69
N GLU A 147 3.01 11.90 6.84
CA GLU A 147 2.42 11.90 5.50
C GLU A 147 3.04 10.85 4.57
N VAL A 148 4.36 10.63 4.68
CA VAL A 148 5.05 9.72 3.76
C VAL A 148 4.85 8.24 4.10
N ALA A 149 4.54 7.89 5.35
CA ALA A 149 4.36 6.50 5.76
C ALA A 149 3.37 5.72 4.87
N PRO A 150 2.15 6.20 4.58
CA PRO A 150 1.24 5.51 3.68
C PRO A 150 1.73 5.41 2.23
N VAL A 151 2.68 6.24 1.79
CA VAL A 151 3.25 6.16 0.44
C VAL A 151 4.05 4.87 0.26
N LEU A 152 4.64 4.34 1.33
CA LEU A 152 5.44 3.11 1.32
C LEU A 152 4.64 1.84 1.02
N CYS A 153 3.32 1.88 1.20
CA CYS A 153 2.42 0.77 0.88
C CYS A 153 1.32 1.20 -0.08
N ALA A 154 0.32 1.94 0.41
CA ALA A 154 -0.83 2.35 -0.40
C ALA A 154 -0.40 3.20 -1.62
N GLY A 155 0.54 4.14 -1.43
CA GLY A 155 1.06 4.99 -2.49
C GLY A 155 1.73 4.20 -3.60
N VAL A 156 2.75 3.42 -3.27
CA VAL A 156 3.49 2.62 -4.26
C VAL A 156 2.59 1.57 -4.94
N THR A 157 1.62 0.99 -4.20
CA THR A 157 0.67 0.01 -4.73
C THR A 157 -0.18 0.60 -5.84
N VAL A 158 -0.79 1.75 -5.59
CA VAL A 158 -1.67 2.37 -6.59
C VAL A 158 -0.88 3.00 -7.73
N TYR A 159 0.31 3.54 -7.46
CA TYR A 159 1.23 4.02 -8.48
C TYR A 159 1.60 2.91 -9.47
N LYS A 160 2.07 1.76 -8.97
CA LYS A 160 2.35 0.57 -9.78
C LYS A 160 1.11 0.09 -10.51
N GLY A 161 -0.04 0.00 -9.81
CA GLY A 161 -1.30 -0.41 -10.42
C GLY A 161 -1.67 0.47 -11.60
N LEU A 162 -1.55 1.79 -11.49
CA LEU A 162 -1.79 2.75 -12.60
C LEU A 162 -0.82 2.53 -13.77
N LYS A 163 0.48 2.34 -13.52
CA LYS A 163 1.45 2.00 -14.58
C LYS A 163 1.06 0.72 -15.32
N VAL A 164 0.60 -0.30 -14.60
CA VAL A 164 0.19 -1.60 -15.17
C VAL A 164 -1.06 -1.48 -16.03
N THR A 165 -1.95 -0.49 -15.80
CA THR A 165 -3.10 -0.23 -16.68
C THR A 165 -2.69 0.15 -18.10
N GLY A 166 -1.50 0.72 -18.29
CA GLY A 166 -1.04 1.27 -19.58
C GLY A 166 -1.81 2.50 -20.05
N VAL A 167 -2.63 3.10 -19.20
CA VAL A 167 -3.38 4.34 -19.51
C VAL A 167 -2.41 5.50 -19.71
N ARG A 168 -2.61 6.26 -20.77
CA ARG A 168 -1.76 7.40 -21.14
C ARG A 168 -2.37 8.73 -20.71
N PRO A 169 -1.58 9.82 -20.59
CA PRO A 169 -2.11 11.15 -20.35
C PRO A 169 -3.26 11.51 -21.30
N GLY A 170 -4.31 12.13 -20.76
CA GLY A 170 -5.53 12.48 -21.46
C GLY A 170 -6.55 11.33 -21.66
N GLN A 171 -6.18 10.10 -21.35
CA GLN A 171 -7.09 8.94 -21.37
C GLN A 171 -7.81 8.75 -20.04
N TRP A 172 -8.97 8.10 -20.08
CA TRP A 172 -9.77 7.80 -18.90
C TRP A 172 -9.25 6.59 -18.11
N VAL A 173 -9.12 6.77 -16.81
CA VAL A 173 -8.98 5.69 -15.82
C VAL A 173 -10.13 5.76 -14.82
N VAL A 174 -10.70 4.62 -14.48
CA VAL A 174 -11.63 4.49 -13.34
C VAL A 174 -10.87 4.02 -12.12
N ILE A 175 -11.05 4.72 -10.99
CA ILE A 175 -10.66 4.24 -9.67
C ILE A 175 -11.92 3.71 -8.99
N SER A 176 -11.98 2.41 -8.76
CA SER A 176 -13.11 1.72 -8.14
C SER A 176 -12.79 1.41 -6.67
N GLY A 177 -13.47 2.12 -5.77
CA GLY A 177 -13.19 2.17 -4.33
C GLY A 177 -12.29 3.35 -3.95
N ILE A 178 -12.80 4.30 -3.16
CA ILE A 178 -12.10 5.54 -2.75
C ILE A 178 -11.75 5.50 -1.25
N GLY A 179 -11.36 4.34 -0.78
CA GLY A 179 -10.84 4.16 0.58
C GLY A 179 -9.38 4.57 0.75
N GLY A 180 -8.66 3.93 1.68
CA GLY A 180 -7.25 4.21 2.01
C GLY A 180 -6.28 4.14 0.83
N LEU A 181 -6.56 3.33 -0.21
CA LEU A 181 -5.80 3.27 -1.45
C LEU A 181 -6.36 4.24 -2.50
N GLY A 182 -7.69 4.23 -2.70
CA GLY A 182 -8.31 4.92 -3.83
C GLY A 182 -8.15 6.43 -3.80
N HIS A 183 -8.20 7.10 -2.62
CA HIS A 183 -8.00 8.54 -2.55
C HIS A 183 -6.57 8.97 -2.94
N ILE A 184 -5.58 8.09 -2.72
CA ILE A 184 -4.20 8.29 -3.19
C ILE A 184 -4.10 7.98 -4.68
N ALA A 185 -4.80 6.93 -5.16
CA ALA A 185 -4.84 6.56 -6.58
C ALA A 185 -5.37 7.70 -7.47
N VAL A 186 -6.40 8.41 -7.02
CA VAL A 186 -6.93 9.58 -7.74
C VAL A 186 -5.83 10.63 -7.94
N GLN A 187 -5.06 10.93 -6.89
CA GLN A 187 -3.99 11.93 -6.95
C GLN A 187 -2.87 11.52 -7.91
N TYR A 188 -2.39 10.27 -7.82
CA TYR A 188 -1.39 9.76 -8.76
C TYR A 188 -1.91 9.78 -10.20
N ALA A 189 -3.14 9.33 -10.46
CA ALA A 189 -3.70 9.33 -11.80
C ALA A 189 -3.77 10.74 -12.39
N VAL A 190 -4.22 11.72 -11.61
CA VAL A 190 -4.26 13.15 -12.02
C VAL A 190 -2.83 13.66 -12.26
N ALA A 191 -1.88 13.40 -11.36
CA ALA A 191 -0.49 13.82 -11.49
C ALA A 191 0.21 13.19 -12.71
N MET A 192 -0.20 11.98 -13.12
CA MET A 192 0.26 11.30 -14.34
C MET A 192 -0.47 11.80 -15.60
N GLY A 193 -1.35 12.81 -15.47
CA GLY A 193 -2.08 13.42 -16.60
C GLY A 193 -3.27 12.61 -17.11
N MET A 194 -3.75 11.62 -16.36
CA MET A 194 -4.94 10.84 -16.73
C MET A 194 -6.21 11.61 -16.38
N ARG A 195 -7.29 11.33 -17.10
CA ARG A 195 -8.64 11.75 -16.73
C ARG A 195 -9.24 10.74 -15.79
N VAL A 196 -9.75 11.17 -14.65
CA VAL A 196 -10.17 10.26 -13.57
C VAL A 196 -11.68 10.23 -13.43
N ALA A 197 -12.25 9.02 -13.43
CA ALA A 197 -13.59 8.74 -12.94
C ALA A 197 -13.47 7.90 -11.64
N ALA A 198 -14.16 8.34 -10.59
CA ALA A 198 -14.17 7.67 -9.29
C ALA A 198 -15.51 6.98 -9.04
N VAL A 199 -15.47 5.75 -8.57
CA VAL A 199 -16.64 4.94 -8.20
C VAL A 199 -16.52 4.51 -6.75
N ASP A 200 -17.51 4.82 -5.92
CA ASP A 200 -17.62 4.37 -4.53
C ASP A 200 -19.10 4.27 -4.13
N ILE A 201 -19.39 3.82 -2.93
CA ILE A 201 -20.73 3.75 -2.35
C ILE A 201 -21.01 4.86 -1.33
N ALA A 202 -20.02 5.70 -1.01
CA ALA A 202 -20.08 6.74 0.00
C ALA A 202 -19.83 8.12 -0.60
N ASP A 203 -20.77 9.05 -0.40
CA ASP A 203 -20.73 10.39 -1.01
C ASP A 203 -19.57 11.25 -0.49
N ASP A 204 -19.19 11.11 0.77
CA ASP A 204 -18.05 11.79 1.38
C ASP A 204 -16.73 11.38 0.69
N LYS A 205 -16.55 10.10 0.38
CA LYS A 205 -15.40 9.59 -0.37
C LYS A 205 -15.40 10.09 -1.81
N LEU A 206 -16.56 10.14 -2.46
CA LEU A 206 -16.70 10.71 -3.79
C LEU A 206 -16.40 12.23 -3.81
N ALA A 207 -16.82 12.95 -2.78
CA ALA A 207 -16.48 14.36 -2.60
C ALA A 207 -14.95 14.55 -2.43
N LEU A 208 -14.29 13.66 -1.69
CA LEU A 208 -12.83 13.65 -1.55
C LEU A 208 -12.15 13.36 -2.90
N ALA A 209 -12.63 12.38 -3.67
CA ALA A 209 -12.12 12.10 -5.02
C ALA A 209 -12.24 13.31 -5.94
N LYS A 210 -13.38 14.00 -5.90
CA LYS A 210 -13.62 15.24 -6.67
C LYS A 210 -12.67 16.36 -6.26
N LYS A 211 -12.42 16.53 -4.95
CA LYS A 211 -11.43 17.49 -4.44
C LYS A 211 -10.03 17.21 -4.96
N HIS A 212 -9.67 15.95 -5.15
CA HIS A 212 -8.38 15.51 -5.69
C HIS A 212 -8.33 15.48 -7.23
N GLY A 213 -9.38 15.93 -7.92
CA GLY A 213 -9.35 16.13 -9.37
C GLY A 213 -10.05 15.04 -10.19
N ALA A 214 -10.86 14.16 -9.58
CA ALA A 214 -11.74 13.29 -10.35
C ALA A 214 -12.78 14.14 -11.11
N GLU A 215 -12.84 13.96 -12.44
CA GLU A 215 -13.77 14.67 -13.31
C GLU A 215 -15.19 14.10 -13.25
N VAL A 216 -15.30 12.80 -13.01
CA VAL A 216 -16.56 12.05 -12.89
C VAL A 216 -16.56 11.33 -11.55
N THR A 217 -17.70 11.38 -10.85
CA THR A 217 -17.94 10.61 -9.62
C THR A 217 -19.26 9.86 -9.74
N VAL A 218 -19.28 8.59 -9.36
CA VAL A 218 -20.46 7.72 -9.45
C VAL A 218 -20.68 7.02 -8.12
N ASN A 219 -21.84 7.22 -7.51
CA ASN A 219 -22.26 6.45 -6.34
C ASN A 219 -22.95 5.16 -6.82
N ALA A 220 -22.29 4.02 -6.55
CA ALA A 220 -22.78 2.72 -7.01
C ALA A 220 -24.03 2.20 -6.27
N LEU A 221 -24.51 2.91 -5.23
CA LEU A 221 -25.81 2.65 -4.61
C LEU A 221 -26.96 3.40 -5.30
N ASP A 222 -26.67 4.54 -5.95
CA ASP A 222 -27.68 5.39 -6.57
C ASP A 222 -27.92 5.05 -8.05
N GLU A 223 -26.87 4.64 -8.76
CA GLU A 223 -26.96 4.27 -10.18
C GLU A 223 -26.01 3.11 -10.52
N ASP A 224 -26.30 2.39 -11.61
CA ASP A 224 -25.38 1.35 -12.12
C ASP A 224 -24.08 1.99 -12.59
N PRO A 225 -22.93 1.67 -11.95
CA PRO A 225 -21.66 2.29 -12.28
C PRO A 225 -21.18 1.93 -13.70
N VAL A 226 -21.57 0.79 -14.26
CA VAL A 226 -21.23 0.41 -15.62
C VAL A 226 -21.92 1.33 -16.61
N GLU A 227 -23.24 1.51 -16.48
CA GLU A 227 -24.01 2.39 -17.35
C GLU A 227 -23.53 3.85 -17.23
N ALA A 228 -23.28 4.31 -16.00
CA ALA A 228 -22.83 5.66 -15.73
C ALA A 228 -21.46 5.96 -16.38
N ILE A 229 -20.47 5.06 -16.22
CA ILE A 229 -19.15 5.22 -16.80
C ILE A 229 -19.22 5.12 -18.33
N GLN A 230 -19.97 4.18 -18.90
CA GLN A 230 -20.15 4.08 -20.34
C GLN A 230 -20.79 5.35 -20.92
N ARG A 231 -21.82 5.89 -20.28
CA ARG A 231 -22.52 7.12 -20.71
C ARG A 231 -21.62 8.35 -20.64
N GLN A 232 -20.82 8.49 -19.55
CA GLN A 232 -20.04 9.72 -19.30
C GLN A 232 -18.67 9.72 -19.97
N THR A 233 -18.07 8.56 -20.20
CA THR A 233 -16.69 8.45 -20.71
C THR A 233 -16.55 7.68 -22.01
N GLY A 234 -17.60 6.97 -22.44
CA GLY A 234 -17.54 5.99 -23.55
C GLY A 234 -16.79 4.71 -23.18
N GLY A 235 -16.66 4.44 -21.89
CA GLY A 235 -15.86 3.37 -21.31
C GLY A 235 -14.41 3.80 -21.06
N SER A 236 -13.83 3.32 -19.96
CA SER A 236 -12.47 3.70 -19.54
C SER A 236 -11.38 2.88 -20.23
N HIS A 237 -10.22 3.49 -20.43
CA HIS A 237 -9.03 2.81 -21.00
C HIS A 237 -8.41 1.87 -19.98
N GLY A 238 -8.51 2.20 -18.69
CA GLY A 238 -8.11 1.35 -17.59
C GLY A 238 -9.05 1.47 -16.39
N VAL A 239 -9.15 0.41 -15.60
CA VAL A 239 -9.84 0.39 -14.31
C VAL A 239 -8.86 -0.12 -13.26
N LEU A 240 -8.64 0.65 -12.21
CA LEU A 240 -7.91 0.23 -11.03
C LEU A 240 -8.93 -0.09 -9.92
N VAL A 241 -8.99 -1.35 -9.50
CA VAL A 241 -9.89 -1.81 -8.44
C VAL A 241 -9.14 -1.86 -7.13
N THR A 242 -9.49 -0.96 -6.21
CA THR A 242 -8.99 -0.88 -4.84
C THR A 242 -10.06 -1.24 -3.81
N ALA A 243 -11.31 -1.43 -4.27
CA ALA A 243 -12.42 -1.88 -3.45
C ALA A 243 -12.21 -3.32 -2.96
N VAL A 244 -12.77 -3.61 -1.78
CA VAL A 244 -12.69 -4.92 -1.12
C VAL A 244 -14.02 -5.70 -1.18
N HIS A 245 -14.88 -5.39 -2.13
CA HIS A 245 -16.15 -6.11 -2.35
C HIS A 245 -16.15 -6.79 -3.74
N PRO A 246 -16.48 -8.10 -3.85
CA PRO A 246 -16.42 -8.85 -5.10
C PRO A 246 -17.18 -8.25 -6.28
N SER A 247 -18.31 -7.53 -6.04
CA SER A 247 -19.08 -6.90 -7.12
C SER A 247 -18.27 -5.85 -7.91
N ALA A 248 -17.34 -5.13 -7.26
CA ALA A 248 -16.51 -4.11 -7.92
C ALA A 248 -15.63 -4.72 -9.02
N PHE A 249 -15.20 -5.97 -8.85
CA PHE A 249 -14.37 -6.70 -9.83
C PHE A 249 -15.18 -7.06 -11.09
N GLY A 250 -16.43 -7.50 -10.91
CA GLY A 250 -17.35 -7.75 -12.03
C GLY A 250 -17.73 -6.44 -12.76
N GLN A 251 -18.05 -5.39 -12.02
CA GLN A 251 -18.37 -4.06 -12.58
C GLN A 251 -17.22 -3.47 -13.40
N ALA A 252 -15.96 -3.71 -12.99
CA ALA A 252 -14.78 -3.24 -13.71
C ALA A 252 -14.76 -3.74 -15.16
N ILE A 253 -15.21 -4.96 -15.44
CA ILE A 253 -15.31 -5.52 -16.80
C ILE A 253 -16.29 -4.71 -17.66
N GLY A 254 -17.43 -4.35 -17.09
CA GLY A 254 -18.45 -3.55 -17.78
C GLY A 254 -18.02 -2.11 -18.03
N MET A 255 -17.31 -1.49 -17.07
CA MET A 255 -16.82 -0.11 -17.17
C MET A 255 -15.68 0.05 -18.19
N THR A 256 -15.00 -1.04 -18.56
CA THR A 256 -13.83 -0.99 -19.43
C THR A 256 -14.25 -1.00 -20.90
N ARG A 257 -13.62 -0.14 -21.71
CA ARG A 257 -13.79 -0.08 -23.17
C ARG A 257 -13.06 -1.25 -23.85
N ARG A 258 -13.29 -1.44 -25.16
CA ARG A 258 -12.55 -2.42 -25.97
C ARG A 258 -11.04 -2.12 -25.94
N GLY A 259 -10.24 -3.18 -25.76
CA GLY A 259 -8.78 -3.08 -25.64
C GLY A 259 -8.27 -2.49 -24.33
N GLY A 260 -9.14 -2.26 -23.35
CA GLY A 260 -8.74 -1.68 -22.07
C GLY A 260 -8.17 -2.72 -21.08
N THR A 261 -7.55 -2.21 -20.02
CA THR A 261 -6.89 -3.02 -18.99
C THR A 261 -7.53 -2.80 -17.63
N ILE A 262 -7.81 -3.88 -16.93
CA ILE A 262 -8.31 -3.89 -15.56
C ILE A 262 -7.19 -4.38 -14.64
N VAL A 263 -6.91 -3.61 -13.58
CA VAL A 263 -5.89 -3.95 -12.59
C VAL A 263 -6.52 -4.11 -11.23
N PHE A 264 -6.23 -5.21 -10.56
CA PHE A 264 -6.70 -5.52 -9.22
C PHE A 264 -5.59 -5.27 -8.20
N ASN A 265 -5.85 -4.33 -7.27
CA ASN A 265 -5.06 -4.10 -6.06
C ASN A 265 -5.80 -4.53 -4.79
N GLY A 266 -7.13 -4.45 -4.79
CA GLY A 266 -7.95 -4.94 -3.68
C GLY A 266 -7.85 -6.47 -3.54
N LEU A 267 -7.88 -6.97 -2.30
CA LEU A 267 -7.75 -8.39 -1.96
C LEU A 267 -8.92 -8.86 -1.07
N PRO A 268 -10.19 -8.80 -1.56
CA PRO A 268 -11.30 -9.36 -0.81
C PRO A 268 -11.23 -10.89 -0.80
N PRO A 269 -11.82 -11.55 0.21
CA PRO A 269 -12.00 -12.99 0.17
C PRO A 269 -13.01 -13.39 -0.91
N GLY A 270 -12.86 -14.63 -1.44
CA GLY A 270 -13.78 -15.23 -2.39
C GLY A 270 -13.47 -14.96 -3.85
N ASP A 271 -14.46 -15.22 -4.71
CA ASP A 271 -14.36 -15.18 -6.16
C ASP A 271 -15.38 -14.20 -6.75
N PHE A 272 -15.18 -13.81 -8.01
CA PHE A 272 -16.16 -13.06 -8.79
C PHE A 272 -16.40 -13.73 -10.14
N PRO A 273 -17.65 -13.71 -10.68
CA PRO A 273 -17.93 -14.24 -12.01
C PRO A 273 -17.37 -13.33 -13.10
N ALA A 274 -16.59 -13.91 -14.01
CA ALA A 274 -16.00 -13.20 -15.15
C ALA A 274 -16.74 -13.58 -16.45
N PRO A 275 -17.44 -12.65 -17.16
CA PRO A 275 -18.17 -12.94 -18.38
C PRO A 275 -17.22 -13.19 -19.55
N ILE A 276 -17.04 -14.44 -19.93
CA ILE A 276 -16.07 -14.87 -20.96
C ILE A 276 -16.33 -14.15 -22.29
N PHE A 277 -17.59 -14.04 -22.70
CA PHE A 277 -17.97 -13.41 -23.97
C PHE A 277 -17.51 -11.94 -24.05
N ASP A 278 -17.75 -11.16 -23.00
CA ASP A 278 -17.34 -9.75 -22.94
C ASP A 278 -15.83 -9.60 -22.95
N ILE A 279 -15.12 -10.42 -22.18
CA ILE A 279 -13.65 -10.37 -22.11
C ILE A 279 -13.04 -10.63 -23.49
N VAL A 280 -13.54 -11.67 -24.18
CA VAL A 280 -13.02 -12.07 -25.51
C VAL A 280 -13.38 -11.02 -26.57
N LEU A 281 -14.64 -10.60 -26.67
CA LEU A 281 -15.08 -9.67 -27.72
C LEU A 281 -14.57 -8.24 -27.53
N LYS A 282 -14.34 -7.83 -26.28
CA LYS A 282 -13.74 -6.54 -25.99
C LYS A 282 -12.20 -6.57 -26.03
N GLY A 283 -11.57 -7.75 -26.06
CA GLY A 283 -10.11 -7.90 -26.01
C GLY A 283 -9.53 -7.31 -24.73
N LEU A 284 -10.15 -7.61 -23.56
CA LEU A 284 -9.75 -7.05 -22.30
C LEU A 284 -8.51 -7.73 -21.73
N THR A 285 -7.67 -6.93 -21.06
CA THR A 285 -6.59 -7.44 -20.21
C THR A 285 -7.00 -7.33 -18.76
N ILE A 286 -6.87 -8.41 -17.98
CA ILE A 286 -7.08 -8.43 -16.53
C ILE A 286 -5.76 -8.83 -15.88
N ARG A 287 -5.29 -8.01 -14.93
CA ARG A 287 -4.00 -8.20 -14.24
C ARG A 287 -4.14 -7.95 -12.75
N GLY A 288 -3.44 -8.77 -11.94
CA GLY A 288 -3.13 -8.43 -10.56
C GLY A 288 -1.91 -7.50 -10.48
N SER A 289 -1.88 -6.66 -9.46
CA SER A 289 -0.69 -5.86 -9.11
C SER A 289 -0.58 -5.78 -7.60
N ILE A 290 0.56 -6.21 -7.08
CA ILE A 290 0.86 -6.21 -5.66
C ILE A 290 2.00 -5.23 -5.39
N VAL A 291 1.80 -4.31 -4.44
CA VAL A 291 2.77 -3.29 -4.02
C VAL A 291 3.56 -2.71 -5.21
N GLY A 292 4.81 -2.34 -5.04
CA GLY A 292 5.69 -1.89 -6.12
C GLY A 292 7.11 -2.42 -5.92
N THR A 293 7.88 -2.40 -6.99
CA THR A 293 9.32 -2.68 -6.97
C THR A 293 10.07 -1.52 -6.32
N ARG A 294 11.38 -1.69 -6.04
CA ARG A 294 12.26 -0.60 -5.58
C ARG A 294 12.20 0.62 -6.52
N GLN A 295 12.17 0.39 -7.83
CA GLN A 295 12.05 1.47 -8.81
C GLN A 295 10.69 2.18 -8.72
N ASP A 296 9.60 1.43 -8.56
CA ASP A 296 8.28 2.03 -8.37
C ASP A 296 8.20 2.85 -7.08
N MET A 297 8.91 2.42 -6.01
CA MET A 297 9.01 3.16 -4.75
C MET A 297 9.74 4.51 -4.94
N ILE A 298 10.87 4.52 -5.62
CA ILE A 298 11.61 5.75 -5.93
C ILE A 298 10.71 6.73 -6.70
N GLU A 299 10.03 6.24 -7.72
CA GLU A 299 9.13 7.06 -8.54
C GLU A 299 7.92 7.57 -7.73
N ALA A 300 7.30 6.72 -6.90
CA ALA A 300 6.19 7.12 -6.04
C ALA A 300 6.59 8.21 -5.03
N LEU A 301 7.74 8.05 -4.41
CA LEU A 301 8.30 9.05 -3.48
C LEU A 301 8.69 10.36 -4.19
N ASP A 302 9.13 10.34 -5.45
CA ASP A 302 9.37 11.56 -6.24
C ASP A 302 8.08 12.37 -6.45
N PHE A 303 6.96 11.71 -6.78
CA PHE A 303 5.67 12.39 -6.87
C PHE A 303 5.27 13.05 -5.54
N TYR A 304 5.48 12.35 -4.42
CA TYR A 304 5.24 12.90 -3.09
C TYR A 304 6.16 14.09 -2.80
N ALA A 305 7.47 13.97 -3.02
CA ALA A 305 8.44 15.02 -2.77
C ALA A 305 8.17 16.31 -3.58
N ARG A 306 7.56 16.15 -4.75
CA ARG A 306 7.12 17.27 -5.61
C ARG A 306 5.80 17.91 -5.15
N GLY A 307 5.22 17.46 -4.03
CA GLY A 307 3.97 17.98 -3.49
C GLY A 307 2.74 17.65 -4.34
N LEU A 308 2.75 16.53 -5.05
CA LEU A 308 1.64 16.10 -5.91
C LEU A 308 0.73 15.06 -5.23
N ILE A 309 1.19 14.49 -4.13
CA ILE A 309 0.49 13.43 -3.40
C ILE A 309 0.41 13.84 -1.92
N HIS A 310 -0.80 13.87 -1.39
CA HIS A 310 -1.11 14.22 -0.01
C HIS A 310 -2.07 13.17 0.58
N PRO A 311 -1.56 12.09 1.18
CA PRO A 311 -2.44 11.12 1.84
C PRO A 311 -3.24 11.80 2.96
N THR A 312 -4.52 11.46 3.06
CA THR A 312 -5.32 11.87 4.22
C THR A 312 -4.96 10.95 5.39
N VAL A 313 -4.35 11.52 6.43
CA VAL A 313 -3.84 10.76 7.59
C VAL A 313 -4.44 11.27 8.90
N ALA A 314 -4.65 10.35 9.85
CA ALA A 314 -4.90 10.65 11.25
C ALA A 314 -3.84 9.96 12.10
N GLU A 315 -3.34 10.68 13.12
CA GLU A 315 -2.28 10.17 14.00
C GLU A 315 -2.87 9.49 15.24
N ARG A 316 -2.18 8.43 15.69
CA ARG A 316 -2.41 7.72 16.95
C ARG A 316 -1.05 7.37 17.59
N GLN A 317 -1.06 6.87 18.82
CA GLN A 317 0.13 6.35 19.49
C GLN A 317 0.25 4.83 19.28
N LEU A 318 1.44 4.26 19.51
CA LEU A 318 1.64 2.80 19.45
C LEU A 318 0.68 2.06 20.38
N ASP A 319 0.38 2.61 21.56
CA ASP A 319 -0.54 2.02 22.53
C ASP A 319 -1.97 1.86 22.01
N ASP A 320 -2.37 2.70 21.04
CA ASP A 320 -3.71 2.69 20.45
C ASP A 320 -3.85 1.63 19.35
N VAL A 321 -2.79 0.87 19.03
CA VAL A 321 -2.77 -0.04 17.88
C VAL A 321 -3.92 -1.04 17.85
N ASN A 322 -4.29 -1.57 19.02
CA ASN A 322 -5.39 -2.53 19.12
C ASN A 322 -6.75 -1.88 18.84
N GLU A 323 -6.94 -0.63 19.26
CA GLU A 323 -8.15 0.15 18.99
C GLU A 323 -8.24 0.50 17.50
N VAL A 324 -7.12 0.88 16.90
CA VAL A 324 -7.02 1.13 15.45
C VAL A 324 -7.40 -0.11 14.64
N LEU A 325 -6.93 -1.30 15.03
CA LEU A 325 -7.33 -2.55 14.37
C LEU A 325 -8.82 -2.86 14.55
N ASP A 326 -9.41 -2.55 15.71
CA ASP A 326 -10.84 -2.71 15.96
C ASP A 326 -11.67 -1.72 15.09
N GLU A 327 -11.24 -0.45 14.96
CA GLU A 327 -11.85 0.53 14.07
C GLU A 327 -11.76 0.09 12.61
N MET A 328 -10.63 -0.51 12.21
CA MET A 328 -10.41 -1.03 10.86
C MET A 328 -11.35 -2.19 10.52
N ARG A 329 -11.52 -3.15 11.45
CA ARG A 329 -12.51 -4.26 11.31
C ARG A 329 -13.93 -3.72 11.14
N ALA A 330 -14.25 -2.64 11.84
CA ALA A 330 -15.56 -2.01 11.78
C ALA A 330 -15.75 -1.09 10.57
N GLY A 331 -14.74 -0.92 9.70
CA GLY A 331 -14.80 -0.03 8.53
C GLY A 331 -14.94 1.45 8.88
N LYS A 332 -14.45 1.88 10.04
CA LYS A 332 -14.62 3.25 10.57
C LYS A 332 -13.43 4.18 10.29
N ILE A 333 -12.46 3.74 9.50
CA ILE A 333 -11.28 4.55 9.19
C ILE A 333 -11.48 5.29 7.87
N ASP A 334 -11.37 6.61 7.93
CA ASP A 334 -11.32 7.49 6.78
C ASP A 334 -9.86 7.85 6.46
N GLY A 335 -9.43 7.58 5.22
CA GLY A 335 -8.04 7.77 4.82
C GLY A 335 -7.11 6.70 5.41
N ARG A 336 -6.06 7.13 6.12
CA ARG A 336 -5.01 6.28 6.70
C ARG A 336 -4.78 6.63 8.16
N ILE A 337 -4.42 5.63 8.97
CA ILE A 337 -3.94 5.85 10.34
C ILE A 337 -2.42 5.67 10.35
N VAL A 338 -1.74 6.56 11.05
CA VAL A 338 -0.29 6.51 11.26
C VAL A 338 -0.01 6.54 12.77
N LEU A 339 0.72 5.53 13.25
CA LEU A 339 1.17 5.46 14.64
C LEU A 339 2.45 6.28 14.79
N ARG A 340 2.50 7.14 15.80
CA ARG A 340 3.70 7.85 16.20
C ARG A 340 4.43 7.06 17.29
N LEU A 341 5.73 6.82 17.09
CA LEU A 341 6.58 6.06 18.01
C LEU A 341 7.58 6.96 18.73
N ALA A 342 8.15 7.93 18.02
CA ALA A 342 9.08 8.92 18.58
C ALA A 342 8.86 10.30 17.94
N THR A 343 9.35 11.32 18.59
CA THR A 343 9.50 12.66 17.98
C THR A 343 10.75 12.69 17.12
N ALA A 344 10.67 13.32 15.96
CA ALA A 344 11.81 13.49 15.05
C ALA A 344 12.96 14.29 15.66
#